data_dbde95ae8482d2a112f1a00d928720c7
#
_entry.id   dbde95ae8482d2a112f1a00d928720c7
#
_cell.length_a   1.000
_cell.length_b   1.000
_cell.length_c   1.000
_cell.angle_alpha   90.00
_cell.angle_beta   90.00
_cell.angle_gamma   90.00
#
_symmetry.space_group_name_H-M   'P 1'
#
loop_
_entity.id
_entity.type
_entity.pdbx_description
1 polymer ?
#
loop_
_entity_poly.entity_id
_entity_poly.type
_entity_poly.pdbx_seq_one_letter_code
_entity_poly.pdbx_strand_id
1 'polypeptide(L)'
;GIKFKMKYRTKTIASILNKMRKSQVEFEEIFDIFAVRFIIDSVGENEKPDCWRVYSIVTDKYTPNPQRLRDWISVPKSNGYESLQTTVLGPGKRWVEVQIRTERMDEIAEKGFAAHWKYKGGSSDSIIENWLNELREILESNNENALELLDDMKINLQDKEVHVFTPKGDLITLQAGATLLDFAYAIHTNIGSKCVGGIVNHRNETLKYVLKNGDQ
;
A
#
# COMPACT_ATOMS: atom_id res chain seq x y z
N GLY A 1 23.83 3.21 -19.67
CA GLY A 1 22.51 3.88 -19.57
C GLY A 1 21.57 3.06 -18.70
N ILE A 2 20.59 3.71 -18.06
CA ILE A 2 19.57 3.04 -17.27
C ILE A 2 18.51 2.47 -18.23
N LYS A 3 18.21 1.19 -18.13
CA LYS A 3 17.11 0.55 -18.86
C LYS A 3 15.81 0.83 -18.11
N PHE A 4 14.73 1.12 -18.83
CA PHE A 4 13.43 1.38 -18.24
C PHE A 4 12.28 1.05 -19.19
N LYS A 5 11.10 0.81 -18.60
CA LYS A 5 9.82 0.77 -19.31
C LYS A 5 9.03 2.03 -18.92
N MET A 6 8.26 2.57 -19.85
CA MET A 6 7.43 3.74 -19.60
C MET A 6 5.94 3.38 -19.75
N LYS A 7 5.15 3.70 -18.71
CA LYS A 7 3.70 3.66 -18.77
C LYS A 7 3.15 5.08 -18.64
N TYR A 8 2.03 5.35 -19.25
CA TYR A 8 1.35 6.64 -19.12
C TYR A 8 -0.16 6.41 -19.00
N ARG A 9 -0.80 7.34 -18.31
CA ARG A 9 -2.27 7.32 -18.20
C ARG A 9 -2.82 8.74 -18.12
N THR A 10 -4.06 8.87 -18.58
CA THR A 10 -4.90 10.05 -18.35
C THR A 10 -6.01 9.66 -17.39
N LYS A 11 -6.27 10.50 -16.39
CA LYS A 11 -7.33 10.27 -15.42
C LYS A 11 -8.70 10.40 -16.10
N THR A 12 -9.62 9.48 -15.81
CA THR A 12 -10.99 9.54 -16.33
C THR A 12 -11.78 10.68 -15.69
N ILE A 13 -12.79 11.20 -16.39
CA ILE A 13 -13.67 12.27 -15.90
C ILE A 13 -14.31 11.88 -14.56
N ALA A 14 -14.78 10.64 -14.42
CA ALA A 14 -15.35 10.14 -13.17
C ALA A 14 -14.35 10.17 -12.02
N SER A 15 -13.07 9.78 -12.26
CA SER A 15 -12.01 9.85 -11.26
C SER A 15 -11.62 11.28 -10.89
N ILE A 16 -11.69 12.22 -11.83
CA ILE A 16 -11.47 13.64 -11.58
C ILE A 16 -12.57 14.19 -10.67
N LEU A 17 -13.83 13.97 -11.03
CA LEU A 17 -14.99 14.42 -10.23
C LEU A 17 -14.99 13.82 -8.82
N ASN A 18 -14.67 12.55 -8.68
CA ASN A 18 -14.56 11.90 -7.38
C ASN A 18 -13.43 12.52 -6.53
N LYS A 19 -12.31 12.87 -7.15
CA LYS A 19 -11.20 13.52 -6.46
C LYS A 19 -11.56 14.94 -6.01
N MET A 20 -12.21 15.74 -6.88
CA MET A 20 -12.71 17.06 -6.52
C MET A 20 -13.63 17.01 -5.30
N ARG A 21 -14.61 16.08 -5.31
CA ARG A 21 -15.55 15.91 -4.20
C ARG A 21 -14.86 15.45 -2.91
N LYS A 22 -13.98 14.43 -3.01
CA LYS A 22 -13.33 13.84 -1.83
C LYS A 22 -12.32 14.78 -1.18
N SER A 23 -11.57 15.53 -1.98
CA SER A 23 -10.52 16.44 -1.51
C SER A 23 -10.99 17.87 -1.39
N GLN A 24 -12.23 18.19 -1.79
CA GLN A 24 -12.81 19.54 -1.81
C GLN A 24 -11.92 20.57 -2.52
N VAL A 25 -11.41 20.18 -3.70
CA VAL A 25 -10.51 21.01 -4.53
C VAL A 25 -11.16 21.30 -5.87
N GLU A 26 -10.78 22.43 -6.47
CA GLU A 26 -11.19 22.82 -7.82
C GLU A 26 -10.43 22.01 -8.88
N PHE A 27 -10.94 22.04 -10.12
CA PHE A 27 -10.35 21.29 -11.23
C PHE A 27 -8.89 21.67 -11.50
N GLU A 28 -8.56 22.95 -11.39
CA GLU A 28 -7.24 23.54 -11.60
C GLU A 28 -6.21 23.05 -10.58
N GLU A 29 -6.67 22.58 -9.42
CA GLU A 29 -5.82 22.03 -8.34
C GLU A 29 -5.52 20.54 -8.52
N ILE A 30 -6.06 19.92 -9.58
CA ILE A 30 -5.79 18.51 -9.89
C ILE A 30 -4.58 18.40 -10.82
N PHE A 31 -3.42 18.13 -10.25
CA PHE A 31 -2.14 18.05 -10.96
C PHE A 31 -1.83 16.68 -11.57
N ASP A 32 -2.61 15.65 -11.26
CA ASP A 32 -2.41 14.24 -11.67
C ASP A 32 -3.41 13.78 -12.75
N ILE A 33 -3.86 14.72 -13.60
CA ILE A 33 -4.69 14.42 -14.77
C ILE A 33 -3.88 13.60 -15.77
N PHE A 34 -2.63 13.97 -15.97
CA PHE A 34 -1.67 13.26 -16.80
C PHE A 34 -0.60 12.67 -15.88
N ALA A 35 -0.34 11.38 -16.04
CA ALA A 35 0.71 10.70 -15.28
C ALA A 35 1.59 9.86 -16.19
N VAL A 36 2.89 9.91 -15.94
CA VAL A 36 3.92 9.07 -16.57
C VAL A 36 4.62 8.28 -15.48
N ARG A 37 4.83 7.00 -15.70
CA ARG A 37 5.57 6.11 -14.81
C ARG A 37 6.78 5.56 -15.51
N PHE A 38 7.95 5.76 -14.91
CA PHE A 38 9.20 5.10 -15.28
C PHE A 38 9.40 3.89 -14.39
N ILE A 39 9.50 2.71 -15.00
CA ILE A 39 9.79 1.45 -14.32
C ILE A 39 11.22 1.06 -14.71
N ILE A 40 12.13 1.15 -13.75
CA ILE A 40 13.58 1.02 -13.96
C ILE A 40 13.98 -0.44 -13.73
N ASP A 41 14.80 -0.97 -14.64
CA ASP A 41 15.47 -2.26 -14.46
C ASP A 41 16.71 -2.06 -13.60
N SER A 42 16.49 -2.03 -12.27
CA SER A 42 17.52 -1.87 -11.24
C SER A 42 17.15 -2.70 -10.03
N VAL A 43 18.16 -3.26 -9.34
CA VAL A 43 17.98 -4.18 -8.22
C VAL A 43 18.94 -3.88 -7.08
N GLY A 44 18.54 -4.22 -5.85
CA GLY A 44 19.36 -4.13 -4.65
C GLY A 44 19.78 -2.70 -4.30
N GLU A 45 21.03 -2.50 -3.98
CA GLU A 45 21.58 -1.22 -3.51
C GLU A 45 21.50 -0.10 -4.55
N ASN A 46 21.36 -0.42 -5.83
CA ASN A 46 21.25 0.55 -6.91
C ASN A 46 19.82 1.11 -7.11
N GLU A 47 18.80 0.48 -6.54
CA GLU A 47 17.41 0.88 -6.75
C GLU A 47 17.16 2.35 -6.43
N LYS A 48 17.55 2.80 -5.24
CA LYS A 48 17.39 4.19 -4.80
C LYS A 48 18.25 5.16 -5.61
N PRO A 49 19.57 4.95 -5.77
CA PRO A 49 20.42 5.82 -6.59
C PRO A 49 19.92 5.98 -8.02
N ASP A 50 19.48 4.91 -8.68
CA ASP A 50 18.99 4.96 -10.05
C ASP A 50 17.66 5.70 -10.16
N CYS A 51 16.76 5.56 -9.19
CA CYS A 51 15.53 6.36 -9.13
C CYS A 51 15.83 7.87 -9.05
N TRP A 52 16.78 8.27 -8.19
CA TRP A 52 17.19 9.65 -8.06
C TRP A 52 17.90 10.17 -9.31
N ARG A 53 18.65 9.32 -9.99
CA ARG A 53 19.28 9.66 -11.28
C ARG A 53 18.27 9.94 -12.38
N VAL A 54 17.21 9.12 -12.46
CA VAL A 54 16.10 9.38 -13.39
C VAL A 54 15.35 10.65 -13.01
N TYR A 55 15.14 10.92 -11.73
CA TYR A 55 14.57 12.17 -11.25
C TYR A 55 15.38 13.38 -11.73
N SER A 56 16.71 13.35 -11.56
CA SER A 56 17.60 14.42 -12.03
C SER A 56 17.47 14.66 -13.54
N ILE A 57 17.49 13.60 -14.35
CA ILE A 57 17.35 13.70 -15.81
C ILE A 57 16.00 14.33 -16.20
N VAL A 58 14.92 13.97 -15.51
CA VAL A 58 13.59 14.52 -15.78
C VAL A 58 13.53 16.01 -15.41
N THR A 59 14.08 16.38 -14.26
CA THR A 59 14.03 17.77 -13.76
C THR A 59 15.02 18.70 -14.44
N ASP A 60 16.07 18.19 -15.06
CA ASP A 60 16.94 18.94 -15.97
C ASP A 60 16.18 19.40 -17.23
N LYS A 61 15.21 18.61 -17.67
CA LYS A 61 14.46 18.89 -18.91
C LYS A 61 13.14 19.60 -18.67
N TYR A 62 12.48 19.34 -17.54
CA TYR A 62 11.16 19.87 -17.22
C TYR A 62 11.16 20.50 -15.83
N THR A 63 10.61 21.70 -15.72
CA THR A 63 10.56 22.44 -14.45
C THR A 63 9.69 21.69 -13.43
N PRO A 64 10.23 21.24 -12.28
CA PRO A 64 9.47 20.57 -11.25
C PRO A 64 8.69 21.57 -10.39
N ASN A 65 7.60 21.08 -9.79
CA ASN A 65 6.94 21.76 -8.67
C ASN A 65 7.58 21.29 -7.35
N PRO A 66 8.35 22.12 -6.64
CA PRO A 66 9.09 21.70 -5.45
C PRO A 66 8.20 21.19 -4.31
N GLN A 67 6.97 21.70 -4.21
CA GLN A 67 6.03 21.32 -3.16
C GLN A 67 5.41 19.92 -3.38
N ARG A 68 5.63 19.35 -4.57
CA ARG A 68 5.02 18.08 -4.97
C ARG A 68 6.01 16.94 -5.11
N LEU A 69 7.23 17.11 -4.63
CA LEU A 69 8.17 16.00 -4.48
C LEU A 69 7.73 15.13 -3.29
N ARG A 70 7.65 13.81 -3.52
CA ARG A 70 7.35 12.80 -2.50
C ARG A 70 8.37 11.66 -2.62
N ASP A 71 9.19 11.52 -1.61
CA ASP A 71 10.19 10.44 -1.51
C ASP A 71 9.65 9.32 -0.62
N TRP A 72 8.92 8.40 -1.25
CA TRP A 72 8.47 7.16 -0.63
C TRP A 72 9.47 6.00 -0.79
N ILE A 73 10.67 6.26 -1.33
CA ILE A 73 11.76 5.28 -1.38
C ILE A 73 12.57 5.36 -0.09
N SER A 74 12.90 6.58 0.36
CA SER A 74 13.66 6.78 1.61
C SER A 74 12.81 6.50 2.84
N VAL A 75 11.50 6.79 2.77
CA VAL A 75 10.53 6.55 3.83
C VAL A 75 9.28 5.88 3.22
N PRO A 76 9.31 4.55 3.06
CA PRO A 76 8.17 3.80 2.52
C PRO A 76 6.89 4.01 3.34
N LYS A 77 5.74 3.92 2.67
CA LYS A 77 4.46 3.93 3.37
C LYS A 77 4.27 2.65 4.20
N SER A 78 3.40 2.68 5.19
CA SER A 78 3.09 1.54 6.05
C SER A 78 2.65 0.28 5.28
N ASN A 79 2.04 0.44 4.11
CA ASN A 79 1.66 -0.66 3.22
C ASN A 79 2.80 -1.14 2.29
N GLY A 80 4.05 -0.77 2.55
CA GLY A 80 5.20 -1.13 1.73
C GLY A 80 5.30 -0.42 0.36
N TYR A 81 4.45 0.57 0.11
CA TYR A 81 4.52 1.33 -1.13
C TYR A 81 5.77 2.19 -1.21
N GLU A 82 6.54 2.00 -2.27
CA GLU A 82 7.76 2.74 -2.59
C GLU A 82 7.63 3.43 -3.96
N SER A 83 7.99 4.69 -4.04
CA SER A 83 8.04 5.44 -5.30
C SER A 83 8.68 6.81 -5.07
N LEU A 84 9.45 7.29 -6.01
CA LEU A 84 9.81 8.69 -6.08
C LEU A 84 8.80 9.39 -7.00
N GLN A 85 8.09 10.38 -6.47
CA GLN A 85 7.03 11.07 -7.20
C GLN A 85 7.32 12.56 -7.27
N THR A 86 7.09 13.14 -8.42
CA THR A 86 7.16 14.58 -8.63
C THR A 86 6.10 15.03 -9.63
N THR A 87 5.88 16.33 -9.74
CA THR A 87 5.03 16.91 -10.76
C THR A 87 5.86 17.92 -11.54
N VAL A 88 5.90 17.80 -12.85
CA VAL A 88 6.68 18.67 -13.73
C VAL A 88 5.79 19.40 -14.72
N LEU A 89 6.25 20.57 -15.17
CA LEU A 89 5.59 21.31 -16.24
C LEU A 89 5.99 20.72 -17.60
N GLY A 90 5.10 19.95 -18.17
CA GLY A 90 5.30 19.27 -19.45
C GLY A 90 4.97 20.15 -20.67
N PRO A 91 4.97 19.54 -21.86
CA PRO A 91 4.60 20.23 -23.10
C PRO A 91 3.20 20.86 -23.01
N GLY A 92 3.02 22.02 -23.66
CA GLY A 92 1.75 22.76 -23.63
C GLY A 92 1.43 23.36 -22.26
N LYS A 93 2.42 23.57 -21.38
CA LYS A 93 2.28 24.14 -20.04
C LYS A 93 1.28 23.37 -19.16
N ARG A 94 1.23 22.05 -19.29
CA ARG A 94 0.39 21.19 -18.49
C ARG A 94 1.21 20.47 -17.43
N TRP A 95 0.66 20.37 -16.23
CA TRP A 95 1.27 19.59 -15.16
C TRP A 95 1.14 18.11 -15.44
N VAL A 96 2.24 17.38 -15.25
CA VAL A 96 2.34 15.94 -15.43
C VAL A 96 2.93 15.33 -14.16
N GLU A 97 2.20 14.42 -13.55
CA GLU A 97 2.75 13.61 -12.45
C GLU A 97 3.74 12.58 -13.01
N VAL A 98 4.93 12.56 -12.45
CA VAL A 98 5.98 11.60 -12.77
C VAL A 98 6.19 10.68 -11.58
N GLN A 99 6.02 9.38 -11.81
CA GLN A 99 6.28 8.31 -10.84
C GLN A 99 7.50 7.51 -11.30
N ILE A 100 8.50 7.38 -10.43
CA ILE A 100 9.73 6.66 -10.70
C ILE A 100 9.83 5.50 -9.72
N ARG A 101 9.97 4.28 -10.23
CA ARG A 101 9.98 3.03 -9.47
C ARG A 101 10.91 2.03 -10.14
N THR A 102 11.41 1.06 -9.37
CA THR A 102 12.00 -0.16 -9.94
C THR A 102 10.90 -1.19 -10.27
N GLU A 103 11.25 -2.27 -10.96
CA GLU A 103 10.31 -3.36 -11.26
C GLU A 103 9.73 -3.95 -9.96
N ARG A 104 10.56 -4.17 -8.93
CA ARG A 104 10.12 -4.62 -7.60
C ARG A 104 9.10 -3.65 -6.98
N MET A 105 9.41 -2.35 -6.95
CA MET A 105 8.53 -1.32 -6.40
C MET A 105 7.21 -1.22 -7.16
N ASP A 106 7.23 -1.39 -8.50
CA ASP A 106 6.01 -1.38 -9.31
C ASP A 106 5.16 -2.63 -9.05
N GLU A 107 5.79 -3.78 -8.88
CA GLU A 107 5.08 -5.02 -8.53
C GLU A 107 4.39 -4.91 -7.16
N ILE A 108 5.06 -4.39 -6.15
CA ILE A 108 4.47 -4.14 -4.83
C ILE A 108 3.31 -3.14 -4.92
N ALA A 109 3.45 -2.08 -5.72
CA ALA A 109 2.42 -1.07 -5.89
C ALA A 109 1.17 -1.56 -6.64
N GLU A 110 1.33 -2.51 -7.58
CA GLU A 110 0.22 -3.07 -8.37
C GLU A 110 -0.48 -4.25 -7.66
N LYS A 111 0.29 -5.11 -6.99
CA LYS A 111 -0.22 -6.32 -6.31
C LYS A 111 -0.50 -6.11 -4.82
N GLY A 112 -0.13 -4.94 -4.28
CA GLY A 112 -0.33 -4.60 -2.88
C GLY A 112 0.59 -5.34 -1.92
N PHE A 113 0.12 -5.48 -0.67
CA PHE A 113 0.90 -6.01 0.45
C PHE A 113 1.45 -7.43 0.21
N ALA A 114 0.73 -8.24 -0.55
CA ALA A 114 1.13 -9.61 -0.90
C ALA A 114 2.45 -9.67 -1.68
N ALA A 115 2.70 -8.73 -2.59
CA ALA A 115 3.97 -8.68 -3.30
C ALA A 115 5.14 -8.28 -2.39
N HIS A 116 4.90 -7.43 -1.40
CA HIS A 116 5.91 -7.00 -0.43
C HIS A 116 6.44 -8.20 0.40
N TRP A 117 5.58 -9.16 0.75
CA TRP A 117 5.97 -10.35 1.50
C TRP A 117 6.89 -11.28 0.70
N LYS A 118 6.69 -11.40 -0.61
CA LYS A 118 7.54 -12.19 -1.50
C LYS A 118 9.01 -11.76 -1.45
N TYR A 119 9.26 -10.46 -1.35
CA TYR A 119 10.62 -9.91 -1.31
C TYR A 119 11.28 -9.92 0.08
N LYS A 120 10.52 -10.13 1.16
CA LYS A 120 11.07 -10.23 2.53
C LYS A 120 11.47 -11.64 2.96
N GLY A 121 11.39 -12.64 2.06
CA GLY A 121 12.00 -13.97 2.28
C GLY A 121 11.26 -14.87 3.28
N GLY A 122 9.95 -14.74 3.41
CA GLY A 122 9.15 -15.67 4.22
C GLY A 122 8.77 -16.93 3.45
N SER A 123 9.05 -18.12 4.00
CA SER A 123 8.79 -19.45 3.41
C SER A 123 7.30 -19.87 3.39
N SER A 124 6.38 -18.94 3.59
CA SER A 124 4.92 -19.11 3.55
C SER A 124 4.31 -18.87 2.15
N ASP A 125 5.14 -18.67 1.14
CA ASP A 125 4.78 -17.97 -0.09
C ASP A 125 3.87 -18.75 -1.05
N SER A 126 3.96 -20.08 -1.09
CA SER A 126 3.19 -20.85 -2.08
C SER A 126 1.68 -20.88 -1.77
N ILE A 127 1.31 -20.84 -0.51
CA ILE A 127 -0.10 -20.93 -0.10
C ILE A 127 -0.81 -19.58 -0.35
N ILE A 128 -0.14 -18.47 -0.01
CA ILE A 128 -0.69 -17.13 -0.20
C ILE A 128 -0.71 -16.74 -1.68
N GLU A 129 0.34 -17.09 -2.45
CA GLU A 129 0.36 -16.85 -3.91
C GLU A 129 -0.73 -17.64 -4.64
N ASN A 130 -0.92 -18.91 -4.30
CA ASN A 130 -1.98 -19.72 -4.88
C ASN A 130 -3.35 -19.16 -4.54
N TRP A 131 -3.58 -18.78 -3.29
CA TRP A 131 -4.83 -18.16 -2.84
C TRP A 131 -5.12 -16.81 -3.53
N LEU A 132 -4.10 -15.96 -3.71
CA LEU A 132 -4.25 -14.68 -4.42
C LEU A 132 -4.52 -14.86 -5.92
N ASN A 133 -3.94 -15.87 -6.54
CA ASN A 133 -4.20 -16.23 -7.93
C ASN A 133 -5.64 -16.76 -8.08
N GLU A 134 -6.10 -17.60 -7.18
CA GLU A 134 -7.47 -18.08 -7.11
C GLU A 134 -8.49 -16.94 -6.93
N LEU A 135 -8.21 -16.00 -5.99
CA LEU A 135 -9.02 -14.79 -5.81
C LEU A 135 -9.09 -13.94 -7.09
N ARG A 136 -7.95 -13.78 -7.78
CA ARG A 136 -7.90 -13.03 -9.03
C ARG A 136 -8.71 -13.72 -10.12
N GLU A 137 -8.58 -15.02 -10.30
CA GLU A 137 -9.37 -15.79 -11.27
C GLU A 137 -10.88 -15.69 -10.98
N ILE A 138 -11.28 -15.75 -9.70
CA ILE A 138 -12.69 -15.59 -9.28
C ILE A 138 -13.20 -14.18 -9.63
N LEU A 139 -12.43 -13.13 -9.34
CA LEU A 139 -12.80 -11.75 -9.61
C LEU A 139 -12.81 -11.42 -11.11
N GLU A 140 -11.95 -12.06 -11.91
CA GLU A 140 -11.88 -11.90 -13.36
C GLU A 140 -12.95 -12.72 -14.10
N SER A 141 -13.44 -13.81 -13.49
CA SER A 141 -14.40 -14.73 -14.15
C SER A 141 -15.83 -14.20 -14.25
N ASN A 142 -16.16 -13.07 -13.66
CA ASN A 142 -17.51 -12.43 -13.71
C ASN A 142 -18.68 -13.38 -13.35
N ASN A 143 -18.45 -14.33 -12.46
CA ASN A 143 -19.39 -15.40 -12.12
C ASN A 143 -20.32 -14.94 -10.99
N GLU A 144 -21.64 -15.18 -11.13
CA GLU A 144 -22.65 -14.83 -10.12
C GLU A 144 -22.38 -15.50 -8.75
N ASN A 145 -21.61 -16.58 -8.71
CA ASN A 145 -21.21 -17.29 -7.49
C ASN A 145 -19.91 -16.78 -6.84
N ALA A 146 -19.29 -15.72 -7.39
CA ALA A 146 -18.02 -15.19 -6.86
C ALA A 146 -18.15 -14.68 -5.42
N LEU A 147 -19.31 -14.19 -5.01
CA LEU A 147 -19.59 -13.73 -3.65
C LEU A 147 -19.69 -14.86 -2.64
N GLU A 148 -20.32 -15.98 -3.01
CA GLU A 148 -20.39 -17.19 -2.16
C GLU A 148 -19.01 -17.83 -1.98
N LEU A 149 -18.22 -17.94 -3.06
CA LEU A 149 -16.84 -18.43 -3.01
C LEU A 149 -15.93 -17.52 -2.18
N LEU A 150 -16.09 -16.20 -2.24
CA LEU A 150 -15.36 -15.25 -1.41
C LEU A 150 -15.72 -15.38 0.08
N ASP A 151 -16.98 -15.69 0.41
CA ASP A 151 -17.40 -15.93 1.78
C ASP A 151 -16.86 -17.28 2.32
N ASP A 152 -16.83 -18.33 1.52
CA ASP A 152 -16.20 -19.59 1.86
C ASP A 152 -14.68 -19.47 2.03
N MET A 153 -14.02 -18.67 1.19
CA MET A 153 -12.60 -18.36 1.33
C MET A 153 -12.27 -17.50 2.56
N LYS A 154 -13.13 -16.57 2.94
CA LYS A 154 -12.99 -15.81 4.20
C LYS A 154 -12.98 -16.73 5.42
N ILE A 155 -13.77 -17.79 5.42
CA ILE A 155 -13.85 -18.75 6.51
C ILE A 155 -12.50 -19.48 6.67
N ASN A 156 -11.82 -19.83 5.58
CA ASN A 156 -10.53 -20.55 5.61
C ASN A 156 -9.31 -19.71 6.04
N LEU A 157 -9.38 -18.36 5.95
CA LEU A 157 -8.32 -17.45 6.42
C LEU A 157 -8.47 -17.04 7.89
N GLN A 158 -9.66 -17.20 8.45
CA GLN A 158 -9.95 -16.79 9.84
C GLN A 158 -9.34 -17.73 10.90
N ASP A 159 -8.79 -18.90 10.52
CA ASP A 159 -8.49 -19.95 11.49
C ASP A 159 -7.11 -19.85 12.16
N LYS A 160 -6.21 -18.96 11.77
CA LYS A 160 -4.85 -18.93 12.36
C LYS A 160 -4.39 -17.60 12.93
N GLU A 161 -4.85 -16.47 12.41
CA GLU A 161 -4.36 -15.15 12.81
C GLU A 161 -5.48 -14.11 12.92
N VAL A 162 -5.32 -13.16 13.86
CA VAL A 162 -6.18 -11.99 14.01
C VAL A 162 -5.35 -10.73 13.77
N HIS A 163 -5.90 -9.84 12.99
CA HIS A 163 -5.28 -8.57 12.60
C HIS A 163 -5.99 -7.41 13.31
N VAL A 164 -5.26 -6.69 14.15
CA VAL A 164 -5.78 -5.60 14.98
C VAL A 164 -4.95 -4.33 14.78
N PHE A 165 -5.53 -3.18 15.04
CA PHE A 165 -4.88 -1.90 14.82
C PHE A 165 -4.58 -1.18 16.13
N THR A 166 -3.41 -0.54 16.21
CA THR A 166 -3.14 0.43 17.27
C THR A 166 -3.94 1.72 17.01
N PRO A 167 -4.15 2.59 18.03
CA PRO A 167 -4.76 3.91 17.83
C PRO A 167 -4.00 4.80 16.83
N LYS A 168 -2.75 4.48 16.55
CA LYS A 168 -1.92 5.17 15.52
C LYS A 168 -2.11 4.61 14.13
N GLY A 169 -2.87 3.49 13.98
CA GLY A 169 -3.11 2.81 12.71
C GLY A 169 -2.07 1.76 12.34
N ASP A 170 -1.16 1.38 13.25
CA ASP A 170 -0.21 0.29 13.01
C ASP A 170 -0.95 -1.06 13.11
N LEU A 171 -0.69 -1.94 12.14
CA LEU A 171 -1.25 -3.29 12.12
C LEU A 171 -0.40 -4.22 12.98
N ILE A 172 -1.06 -4.93 13.91
CA ILE A 172 -0.47 -6.00 14.72
C ILE A 172 -1.19 -7.30 14.39
N THR A 173 -0.40 -8.34 14.03
CA THR A 173 -0.90 -9.68 13.76
C THR A 173 -0.64 -10.57 14.96
N LEU A 174 -1.69 -11.23 15.46
CA LEU A 174 -1.67 -12.15 16.58
C LEU A 174 -2.29 -13.47 16.18
N GLN A 175 -2.10 -14.52 16.98
CA GLN A 175 -2.78 -15.80 16.76
C GLN A 175 -4.31 -15.67 16.99
N ALA A 176 -5.10 -16.42 16.24
CA ALA A 176 -6.54 -16.50 16.46
C ALA A 176 -6.85 -16.91 17.90
N GLY A 177 -7.78 -16.20 18.52
CA GLY A 177 -8.09 -16.36 19.95
C GLY A 177 -7.22 -15.53 20.89
N ALA A 178 -6.26 -14.75 20.37
CA ALA A 178 -5.49 -13.81 21.17
C ALA A 178 -6.40 -12.80 21.87
N THR A 179 -6.02 -12.41 23.07
CA THR A 179 -6.77 -11.52 23.94
C THR A 179 -6.19 -10.12 23.95
N LEU A 180 -6.90 -9.18 24.56
CA LEU A 180 -6.41 -7.82 24.79
C LEU A 180 -5.10 -7.81 25.61
N LEU A 181 -4.88 -8.80 26.47
CA LEU A 181 -3.62 -8.96 27.19
C LEU A 181 -2.47 -9.34 26.25
N ASP A 182 -2.72 -10.27 25.31
CA ASP A 182 -1.72 -10.67 24.31
C ASP A 182 -1.32 -9.50 23.41
N PHE A 183 -2.28 -8.68 23.03
CA PHE A 183 -2.03 -7.43 22.30
C PHE A 183 -1.16 -6.46 23.10
N ALA A 184 -1.45 -6.25 24.39
CA ALA A 184 -0.68 -5.38 25.25
C ALA A 184 0.79 -5.85 25.37
N TYR A 185 1.04 -7.17 25.44
CA TYR A 185 2.38 -7.74 25.43
C TYR A 185 3.05 -7.63 24.07
N ALA A 186 2.31 -7.76 22.98
CA ALA A 186 2.83 -7.59 21.61
C ALA A 186 3.32 -6.16 21.35
N ILE A 187 2.68 -5.17 21.95
CA ILE A 187 3.16 -3.78 21.90
C ILE A 187 4.46 -3.62 22.70
N HIS A 188 4.43 -4.01 23.97
CA HIS A 188 5.60 -3.91 24.86
C HIS A 188 5.36 -4.66 26.17
N THR A 189 6.34 -5.44 26.63
CA THR A 189 6.27 -6.23 27.87
C THR A 189 5.86 -5.40 29.09
N ASN A 190 6.35 -4.15 29.20
CA ASN A 190 6.02 -3.28 30.31
C ASN A 190 4.56 -2.77 30.28
N ILE A 191 3.94 -2.71 29.08
CA ILE A 191 2.51 -2.40 28.93
C ILE A 191 1.70 -3.63 29.34
N GLY A 192 2.03 -4.80 28.83
CA GLY A 192 1.35 -6.05 29.17
C GLY A 192 1.37 -6.36 30.66
N SER A 193 2.52 -6.15 31.35
CA SER A 193 2.66 -6.46 32.78
C SER A 193 1.91 -5.50 33.73
N LYS A 194 1.54 -4.30 33.24
CA LYS A 194 0.81 -3.27 34.02
C LYS A 194 -0.62 -3.05 33.56
N CYS A 195 -1.02 -3.69 32.47
CA CYS A 195 -2.33 -3.54 31.87
C CYS A 195 -3.42 -4.13 32.78
N VAL A 196 -4.47 -3.41 33.03
CA VAL A 196 -5.65 -3.85 33.80
C VAL A 196 -6.92 -3.93 32.94
N GLY A 197 -6.86 -3.44 31.70
CA GLY A 197 -7.93 -3.42 30.71
C GLY A 197 -7.52 -2.52 29.54
N GLY A 198 -8.39 -2.32 28.58
CA GLY A 198 -8.15 -1.44 27.44
C GLY A 198 -9.44 -0.95 26.80
N ILE A 199 -9.27 -0.12 25.79
CA ILE A 199 -10.37 0.37 24.96
C ILE A 199 -10.27 -0.31 23.60
N VAL A 200 -11.32 -1.04 23.21
CA VAL A 200 -11.44 -1.67 21.89
C VAL A 200 -12.65 -1.07 21.18
N ASN A 201 -12.44 -0.53 19.99
CA ASN A 201 -13.52 0.11 19.22
C ASN A 201 -14.34 1.12 20.03
N HIS A 202 -13.67 1.97 20.81
CA HIS A 202 -14.24 2.98 21.70
C HIS A 202 -15.04 2.42 22.92
N ARG A 203 -14.88 1.13 23.27
CA ARG A 203 -15.51 0.51 24.44
C ARG A 203 -14.45 -0.01 25.40
N ASN A 204 -14.73 0.15 26.71
CA ASN A 204 -13.87 -0.42 27.74
C ASN A 204 -14.05 -1.93 27.77
N GLU A 205 -12.95 -2.65 27.59
CA GLU A 205 -12.92 -4.11 27.58
C GLU A 205 -11.93 -4.65 28.61
N THR A 206 -12.22 -5.87 29.07
CA THR A 206 -11.35 -6.58 30.02
C THR A 206 -10.16 -7.20 29.31
N LEU A 207 -9.11 -7.59 30.06
CA LEU A 207 -7.94 -8.28 29.53
C LEU A 207 -8.27 -9.60 28.83
N LYS A 208 -9.42 -10.22 29.16
CA LYS A 208 -9.88 -11.49 28.57
C LYS A 208 -10.68 -11.30 27.29
N TYR A 209 -10.90 -10.05 26.84
CA TYR A 209 -11.58 -9.81 25.57
C TYR A 209 -10.80 -10.48 24.44
N VAL A 210 -11.46 -11.37 23.69
CA VAL A 210 -10.89 -12.04 22.52
C VAL A 210 -10.97 -11.10 21.32
N LEU A 211 -9.82 -10.77 20.77
CA LEU A 211 -9.68 -9.85 19.66
C LEU A 211 -10.28 -10.41 18.37
N LYS A 212 -10.84 -9.51 17.57
CA LYS A 212 -11.43 -9.81 16.26
C LYS A 212 -10.70 -9.05 15.18
N ASN A 213 -10.73 -9.57 13.95
CA ASN A 213 -10.16 -8.88 12.80
C ASN A 213 -10.76 -7.47 12.65
N GLY A 214 -9.87 -6.48 12.56
CA GLY A 214 -10.24 -5.08 12.42
C GLY A 214 -10.48 -4.33 13.73
N ASP A 215 -10.32 -4.97 14.89
CA ASP A 215 -10.39 -4.27 16.19
C ASP A 215 -9.28 -3.20 16.30
N GLN A 216 -9.63 -2.06 16.92
CA GLN A 216 -8.73 -0.93 17.18
C GLN A 216 -8.72 -0.56 18.66
#